data_f552b52ef592e9faf3f4bdfe18045de8
#
_entry.id   f552b52ef592e9faf3f4bdfe18045de8
#
_cell.length_a   1.000
_cell.length_b   1.000
_cell.length_c   1.000
_cell.angle_alpha   90.00
_cell.angle_beta   90.00
_cell.angle_gamma   90.00
#
_symmetry.space_group_name_H-M   'P 1'
#
loop_
_entity.id
_entity.type
_entity.pdbx_description
1 polymer ?
#
loop_
_entity_poly.entity_id
_entity_poly.type
_entity_poly.pdbx_seq_one_letter_code
_entity_poly.pdbx_strand_id
1 'polypeptide(L)'
;MTIDRRRFLATLGASAAALATRGAAVGAGPLPRGKKVDRIGIQLYTLRKRASTDLPGVLAELSRIGYKEVEFAGYYKHPATEIREMLKQHGLTAPSAHVAIDLIETQSAQVFEDARIIGHEWITVPSLPRGRATTAEDWQRIAAQFNRVATHVKSAGFRFAFHNHNDIVRTAGDVLPIDILMRETDPVLVAFQMDIYWAVNGGADPLELLARYPGRFKMLHVKDGQRPPGDVQTDVGAGTIDFKSIFARAKGIEHYFVESDSPADPMAFAAASYKYLSHLDF
;
A
#
# COMPACT_ATOMS: atom_id res chain seq x y z
N MET A 1 -72.54 -1.68 23.42
CA MET A 1 -71.49 -2.52 23.99
C MET A 1 -70.19 -1.69 23.90
N THR A 2 -69.89 -0.94 24.94
CA THR A 2 -68.80 -0.01 25.06
C THR A 2 -67.59 -0.78 25.59
N ILE A 3 -66.56 -0.90 24.76
CA ILE A 3 -65.26 -1.52 25.13
C ILE A 3 -64.47 -0.49 25.91
N ASP A 4 -64.18 -0.84 27.16
CA ASP A 4 -63.43 -0.01 28.11
C ASP A 4 -61.96 0.16 27.66
N ARG A 5 -61.62 1.38 27.28
CA ARG A 5 -60.29 1.81 26.82
C ARG A 5 -59.17 1.70 27.87
N ARG A 6 -59.51 1.42 29.13
CA ARG A 6 -58.54 1.36 30.24
C ARG A 6 -57.92 -0.04 30.41
N ARG A 7 -58.46 -1.08 29.81
CA ARG A 7 -57.86 -2.44 29.87
C ARG A 7 -56.95 -2.80 28.71
N PHE A 8 -56.86 -1.93 27.67
CA PHE A 8 -56.00 -2.16 26.50
C PHE A 8 -54.59 -1.59 26.65
N LEU A 9 -54.34 -0.75 27.67
CA LEU A 9 -53.04 -0.14 27.92
C LEU A 9 -52.18 -0.83 28.98
N ALA A 10 -52.66 -1.94 29.57
CA ALA A 10 -51.93 -2.66 30.62
C ALA A 10 -51.16 -3.91 30.15
N THR A 11 -51.18 -4.24 28.84
CA THR A 11 -50.49 -5.44 28.31
C THR A 11 -49.42 -5.13 27.25
N LEU A 12 -49.02 -3.88 27.08
CA LEU A 12 -47.91 -3.47 26.17
C LEU A 12 -46.70 -2.93 26.90
N GLY A 13 -46.56 -3.22 28.18
CA GLY A 13 -45.51 -2.69 29.06
C GLY A 13 -44.40 -3.67 29.46
N ALA A 14 -44.14 -4.75 28.73
CA ALA A 14 -43.10 -5.69 29.13
C ALA A 14 -42.49 -6.46 27.95
N SER A 15 -41.92 -5.76 26.97
CA SER A 15 -41.02 -6.41 25.98
C SER A 15 -40.24 -5.36 25.16
N ALA A 16 -39.79 -4.28 25.77
CA ALA A 16 -38.84 -3.35 25.17
C ALA A 16 -37.59 -3.23 26.06
N ALA A 17 -37.05 -4.39 26.45
CA ALA A 17 -35.76 -4.44 27.10
C ALA A 17 -34.83 -5.32 26.26
N ALA A 18 -33.69 -4.73 25.86
CA ALA A 18 -32.49 -5.40 25.39
C ALA A 18 -32.48 -5.89 23.95
N LEU A 19 -32.42 -4.96 23.02
CA LEU A 19 -31.55 -5.08 21.84
C LEU A 19 -30.77 -3.78 21.68
N ALA A 20 -30.08 -3.39 22.74
CA ALA A 20 -28.87 -2.60 22.62
C ALA A 20 -27.80 -3.58 22.08
N THR A 21 -27.71 -3.70 20.78
CA THR A 21 -26.52 -4.26 20.15
C THR A 21 -25.35 -3.40 20.65
N ARG A 22 -24.66 -3.93 21.65
CA ARG A 22 -23.32 -3.53 21.98
C ARG A 22 -22.53 -3.74 20.70
N GLY A 23 -22.34 -2.67 19.92
CA GLY A 23 -21.18 -2.55 19.04
C GLY A 23 -20.01 -2.82 19.97
N ALA A 24 -19.47 -4.04 19.92
CA ALA A 24 -18.22 -4.33 20.56
C ALA A 24 -17.22 -3.40 19.87
N ALA A 25 -16.90 -2.29 20.53
CA ALA A 25 -15.66 -1.63 20.28
C ALA A 25 -14.64 -2.77 20.37
N VAL A 26 -14.03 -3.12 19.24
CA VAL A 26 -12.90 -4.04 19.23
C VAL A 26 -11.86 -3.36 20.11
N GLY A 27 -11.84 -3.74 21.37
CA GLY A 27 -10.93 -3.19 22.37
C GLY A 27 -9.53 -3.35 21.80
N ALA A 28 -8.90 -2.24 21.46
CA ALA A 28 -7.50 -2.21 21.07
C ALA A 28 -6.72 -2.76 22.27
N GLY A 29 -6.42 -4.07 22.24
CA GLY A 29 -5.52 -4.66 23.20
C GLY A 29 -4.20 -3.87 23.24
N PRO A 30 -3.40 -3.96 24.31
CA PRO A 30 -2.13 -3.26 24.38
C PRO A 30 -1.27 -3.62 23.16
N LEU A 31 -0.67 -2.59 22.55
CA LEU A 31 0.23 -2.77 21.41
C LEU A 31 1.44 -3.62 21.85
N PRO A 32 1.89 -4.57 21.02
CA PRO A 32 3.13 -5.28 21.28
C PRO A 32 4.26 -4.27 21.44
N ARG A 33 5.11 -4.42 22.47
CA ARG A 33 6.22 -3.51 22.75
C ARG A 33 7.49 -4.00 22.06
N GLY A 34 8.22 -3.08 21.43
CA GLY A 34 9.63 -3.30 21.08
C GLY A 34 9.89 -3.88 19.68
N LYS A 35 8.92 -3.88 18.76
CA LYS A 35 9.16 -4.21 17.35
C LYS A 35 9.52 -2.94 16.56
N LYS A 36 10.51 -3.06 15.67
CA LYS A 36 10.92 -2.00 14.74
C LYS A 36 10.81 -2.50 13.30
N VAL A 37 10.87 -1.57 12.35
CA VAL A 37 11.08 -1.93 10.94
C VAL A 37 12.55 -2.29 10.76
N ASP A 38 12.85 -3.56 10.49
CA ASP A 38 14.24 -4.05 10.38
C ASP A 38 14.93 -3.51 9.12
N ARG A 39 14.19 -3.40 8.01
CA ARG A 39 14.70 -2.97 6.70
C ARG A 39 13.81 -1.86 6.16
N ILE A 40 14.26 -0.63 6.33
CA ILE A 40 13.55 0.54 5.81
C ILE A 40 13.93 0.70 4.34
N GLY A 41 12.93 0.71 3.48
CA GLY A 41 13.04 0.95 2.04
C GLY A 41 12.56 2.34 1.65
N ILE A 42 12.84 2.73 0.40
CA ILE A 42 12.34 3.95 -0.22
C ILE A 42 11.96 3.69 -1.68
N GLN A 43 10.82 4.25 -2.10
CA GLN A 43 10.42 4.26 -3.51
C GLN A 43 11.18 5.38 -4.24
N LEU A 44 11.93 5.02 -5.29
CA LEU A 44 12.79 5.96 -6.05
C LEU A 44 12.01 7.00 -6.86
N TYR A 45 10.70 6.84 -7.01
CA TYR A 45 9.86 7.89 -7.60
C TYR A 45 9.98 9.21 -6.84
N THR A 46 10.18 9.17 -5.54
CA THR A 46 10.46 10.32 -4.67
C THR A 46 11.67 11.13 -5.17
N LEU A 47 12.72 10.44 -5.62
CA LEU A 47 13.97 11.02 -6.06
C LEU A 47 14.13 11.03 -7.60
N ARG A 48 13.06 10.73 -8.36
CA ARG A 48 13.10 10.49 -9.82
C ARG A 48 13.84 11.53 -10.64
N LYS A 49 13.70 12.83 -10.28
CA LYS A 49 14.39 13.92 -11.00
C LYS A 49 15.90 13.80 -10.87
N ARG A 50 16.38 13.56 -9.65
CA ARG A 50 17.81 13.41 -9.38
C ARG A 50 18.32 12.05 -9.89
N ALA A 51 17.58 10.97 -9.67
CA ALA A 51 17.94 9.63 -10.15
C ALA A 51 18.06 9.56 -11.69
N SER A 52 17.29 10.38 -12.42
CA SER A 52 17.40 10.42 -13.88
C SER A 52 18.71 11.02 -14.42
N THR A 53 19.48 11.71 -13.57
CA THR A 53 20.77 12.32 -13.91
C THR A 53 21.94 11.74 -13.14
N ASP A 54 21.71 11.21 -11.93
CA ASP A 54 22.74 10.70 -11.03
C ASP A 54 22.18 9.57 -10.15
N LEU A 55 21.81 8.44 -10.75
CA LEU A 55 21.35 7.26 -9.98
C LEU A 55 22.44 6.73 -9.01
N PRO A 56 23.72 6.62 -9.40
CA PRO A 56 24.76 6.15 -8.47
C PRO A 56 24.89 7.02 -7.22
N GLY A 57 24.90 8.36 -7.37
CA GLY A 57 24.95 9.29 -6.24
C GLY A 57 23.73 9.20 -5.34
N VAL A 58 22.53 9.00 -5.91
CA VAL A 58 21.29 8.78 -5.15
C VAL A 58 21.40 7.51 -4.30
N LEU A 59 21.80 6.39 -4.88
CA LEU A 59 21.94 5.11 -4.16
C LEU A 59 23.00 5.18 -3.05
N ALA A 60 24.15 5.82 -3.34
CA ALA A 60 25.20 6.05 -2.36
C ALA A 60 24.70 6.84 -1.15
N GLU A 61 23.94 7.91 -1.38
CA GLU A 61 23.44 8.78 -0.31
C GLU A 61 22.32 8.08 0.49
N LEU A 62 21.42 7.34 -0.15
CA LEU A 62 20.41 6.54 0.54
C LEU A 62 21.03 5.48 1.46
N SER A 63 22.06 4.78 0.97
CA SER A 63 22.84 3.83 1.79
C SER A 63 23.49 4.52 3.00
N ARG A 64 24.08 5.71 2.81
CA ARG A 64 24.70 6.50 3.88
C ARG A 64 23.69 6.99 4.92
N ILE A 65 22.44 7.32 4.51
CA ILE A 65 21.35 7.64 5.42
C ILE A 65 20.98 6.42 6.27
N GLY A 66 21.06 5.22 5.68
CA GLY A 66 20.81 3.96 6.38
C GLY A 66 19.76 3.06 5.72
N TYR A 67 19.14 3.47 4.61
CA TYR A 67 18.21 2.64 3.86
C TYR A 67 18.84 1.29 3.48
N LYS A 68 18.02 0.24 3.46
CA LYS A 68 18.45 -1.12 3.11
C LYS A 68 17.79 -1.61 1.83
N GLU A 69 16.67 -1.01 1.47
CA GLU A 69 15.90 -1.39 0.30
C GLU A 69 15.55 -0.16 -0.53
N VAL A 70 15.47 -0.36 -1.83
CA VAL A 70 14.89 0.60 -2.76
C VAL A 70 13.84 -0.09 -3.61
N GLU A 71 12.80 0.63 -3.98
CA GLU A 71 11.83 0.19 -4.97
C GLU A 71 11.98 1.04 -6.22
N PHE A 72 12.12 0.41 -7.37
CA PHE A 72 12.32 1.12 -8.62
C PHE A 72 11.00 1.57 -9.24
N ALA A 73 10.99 2.78 -9.82
CA ALA A 73 9.95 3.29 -10.71
C ALA A 73 10.55 3.58 -12.10
N GLY A 74 10.98 2.52 -12.76
CA GLY A 74 11.80 2.57 -13.96
C GLY A 74 13.31 2.60 -13.66
N TYR A 75 14.13 2.31 -14.67
CA TYR A 75 15.55 2.05 -14.48
C TYR A 75 16.48 3.21 -14.89
N TYR A 76 15.92 4.40 -15.12
CA TYR A 76 16.66 5.64 -15.38
C TYR A 76 17.71 5.53 -16.50
N LYS A 77 17.42 4.72 -17.53
CA LYS A 77 18.29 4.43 -18.69
C LYS A 77 19.56 3.62 -18.36
N HIS A 78 19.66 3.04 -17.16
CA HIS A 78 20.75 2.11 -16.83
C HIS A 78 20.35 0.67 -17.17
N PRO A 79 21.24 -0.12 -17.76
CA PRO A 79 21.05 -1.57 -17.90
C PRO A 79 20.87 -2.26 -16.55
N ALA A 80 20.10 -3.35 -16.51
CA ALA A 80 19.86 -4.10 -15.29
C ALA A 80 21.15 -4.60 -14.59
N THR A 81 22.16 -4.94 -15.38
CA THR A 81 23.49 -5.36 -14.88
C THR A 81 24.20 -4.24 -14.13
N GLU A 82 24.16 -3.01 -14.64
CA GLU A 82 24.74 -1.85 -13.95
C GLU A 82 24.00 -1.55 -12.65
N ILE A 83 22.66 -1.60 -12.68
CA ILE A 83 21.84 -1.41 -11.48
C ILE A 83 22.21 -2.46 -10.41
N ARG A 84 22.37 -3.72 -10.80
CA ARG A 84 22.76 -4.79 -9.89
C ARG A 84 24.10 -4.49 -9.21
N GLU A 85 25.10 -4.03 -9.96
CA GLU A 85 26.40 -3.68 -9.41
C GLU A 85 26.35 -2.46 -8.50
N MET A 86 25.60 -1.40 -8.86
CA MET A 86 25.39 -0.24 -7.99
C MET A 86 24.74 -0.63 -6.65
N LEU A 87 23.69 -1.45 -6.68
CA LEU A 87 23.02 -1.94 -5.46
C LEU A 87 23.99 -2.72 -4.58
N LYS A 88 24.76 -3.63 -5.15
CA LYS A 88 25.77 -4.42 -4.46
C LYS A 88 26.87 -3.53 -3.84
N GLN A 89 27.37 -2.56 -4.58
CA GLN A 89 28.39 -1.61 -4.11
C GLN A 89 27.94 -0.85 -2.85
N HIS A 90 26.65 -0.55 -2.75
CA HIS A 90 26.10 0.23 -1.64
C HIS A 90 25.38 -0.62 -0.57
N GLY A 91 25.41 -1.96 -0.70
CA GLY A 91 24.74 -2.86 0.25
C GLY A 91 23.22 -2.67 0.30
N LEU A 92 22.63 -2.26 -0.83
CA LEU A 92 21.19 -2.13 -1.03
C LEU A 92 20.62 -3.36 -1.73
N THR A 93 19.33 -3.61 -1.50
CA THR A 93 18.53 -4.56 -2.29
C THR A 93 17.33 -3.86 -2.89
N ALA A 94 16.79 -4.43 -3.96
CA ALA A 94 15.61 -3.90 -4.62
C ALA A 94 14.56 -5.02 -4.76
N PRO A 95 13.81 -5.33 -3.69
CA PRO A 95 12.89 -6.47 -3.71
C PRO A 95 11.68 -6.25 -4.62
N SER A 96 11.31 -4.99 -4.92
CA SER A 96 10.15 -4.63 -5.75
C SER A 96 10.49 -3.58 -6.78
N ALA A 97 9.77 -3.61 -7.89
CA ALA A 97 9.74 -2.55 -8.89
C ALA A 97 8.31 -2.27 -9.35
N HIS A 98 8.02 -0.98 -9.57
CA HIS A 98 6.79 -0.54 -10.22
C HIS A 98 6.91 -0.72 -11.73
N VAL A 99 6.05 -1.56 -12.29
CA VAL A 99 6.01 -1.88 -13.71
C VAL A 99 4.58 -1.70 -14.23
N ALA A 100 4.42 -0.91 -15.30
CA ALA A 100 3.11 -0.74 -15.91
C ALA A 100 2.56 -2.08 -16.42
N ILE A 101 1.26 -2.32 -16.22
CA ILE A 101 0.64 -3.61 -16.58
C ILE A 101 0.80 -3.93 -18.05
N ASP A 102 0.73 -2.91 -18.92
CA ASP A 102 0.88 -3.08 -20.37
C ASP A 102 2.30 -3.53 -20.76
N LEU A 103 3.33 -3.14 -19.99
CA LEU A 103 4.70 -3.64 -20.20
C LEU A 103 4.82 -5.11 -19.81
N ILE A 104 4.17 -5.53 -18.74
CA ILE A 104 4.15 -6.93 -18.34
C ILE A 104 3.46 -7.79 -19.41
N GLU A 105 2.38 -7.28 -20.04
CA GLU A 105 1.65 -8.00 -21.06
C GLU A 105 2.35 -8.01 -22.44
N THR A 106 3.06 -6.95 -22.81
CA THR A 106 3.64 -6.79 -24.15
C THR A 106 5.14 -7.04 -24.24
N GLN A 107 5.89 -6.91 -23.10
CA GLN A 107 7.34 -7.01 -23.04
C GLN A 107 7.82 -7.91 -21.88
N SER A 108 7.02 -8.90 -21.51
CA SER A 108 7.26 -9.74 -20.33
C SER A 108 8.67 -10.35 -20.28
N ALA A 109 9.21 -10.79 -21.41
CA ALA A 109 10.54 -11.40 -21.47
C ALA A 109 11.62 -10.43 -20.94
N GLN A 110 11.59 -9.17 -21.38
CA GLN A 110 12.54 -8.14 -20.94
C GLN A 110 12.29 -7.74 -19.47
N VAL A 111 11.01 -7.55 -19.08
CA VAL A 111 10.64 -7.23 -17.69
C VAL A 111 11.17 -8.29 -16.72
N PHE A 112 10.98 -9.56 -17.04
CA PHE A 112 11.39 -10.64 -16.15
C PHE A 112 12.90 -10.87 -16.16
N GLU A 113 13.57 -10.64 -17.30
CA GLU A 113 15.03 -10.72 -17.36
C GLU A 113 15.69 -9.61 -16.53
N ASP A 114 15.24 -8.36 -16.67
CA ASP A 114 15.73 -7.25 -15.86
C ASP A 114 15.46 -7.48 -14.37
N ALA A 115 14.26 -7.92 -14.03
CA ALA A 115 13.88 -8.23 -12.65
C ALA A 115 14.79 -9.32 -12.04
N ARG A 116 15.12 -10.35 -12.80
CA ARG A 116 16.00 -11.44 -12.37
C ARG A 116 17.44 -10.96 -12.14
N ILE A 117 17.97 -10.15 -13.07
CA ILE A 117 19.31 -9.59 -12.96
C ILE A 117 19.42 -8.68 -11.74
N ILE A 118 18.49 -7.77 -11.56
CA ILE A 118 18.48 -6.80 -10.44
C ILE A 118 18.22 -7.52 -9.10
N GLY A 119 17.40 -8.56 -9.11
CA GLY A 119 17.02 -9.35 -7.94
C GLY A 119 15.70 -8.92 -7.33
N HIS A 120 14.73 -8.48 -8.17
CA HIS A 120 13.37 -8.25 -7.72
C HIS A 120 12.68 -9.57 -7.35
N GLU A 121 11.86 -9.53 -6.33
CA GLU A 121 10.94 -10.60 -5.93
C GLU A 121 9.51 -10.28 -6.38
N TRP A 122 9.18 -8.99 -6.37
CA TRP A 122 7.86 -8.46 -6.67
C TRP A 122 7.86 -7.63 -7.95
N ILE A 123 6.87 -7.91 -8.79
CA ILE A 123 6.47 -7.05 -9.91
C ILE A 123 5.18 -6.36 -9.47
N THR A 124 5.27 -5.07 -9.18
CA THR A 124 4.17 -4.28 -8.63
C THR A 124 3.61 -3.35 -9.69
N VAL A 125 2.31 -3.44 -9.95
CA VAL A 125 1.61 -2.50 -10.86
C VAL A 125 1.25 -1.24 -10.07
N PRO A 126 1.82 -0.05 -10.42
CA PRO A 126 1.66 1.16 -9.62
C PRO A 126 0.31 1.85 -9.79
N SER A 127 -0.32 1.69 -10.93
CA SER A 127 -1.57 2.35 -11.26
C SER A 127 -2.17 1.77 -12.53
N LEU A 128 -3.43 2.08 -12.75
CA LEU A 128 -4.12 1.82 -14.02
C LEU A 128 -4.20 3.10 -14.86
N PRO A 129 -4.29 3.00 -16.20
CA PRO A 129 -4.57 4.14 -17.04
C PRO A 129 -5.83 4.88 -16.59
N ARG A 130 -5.78 6.21 -16.56
CA ARG A 130 -6.91 7.05 -16.12
C ARG A 130 -8.18 6.74 -16.92
N GLY A 131 -9.31 6.68 -16.23
CA GLY A 131 -10.62 6.40 -16.83
C GLY A 131 -10.84 4.95 -17.26
N ARG A 132 -9.92 4.03 -16.95
CA ARG A 132 -10.05 2.62 -17.31
C ARG A 132 -11.14 1.88 -16.52
N ALA A 133 -11.44 2.36 -15.31
CA ALA A 133 -12.45 1.78 -14.46
C ALA A 133 -13.34 2.85 -13.84
N THR A 134 -14.61 2.82 -14.19
CA THR A 134 -15.65 3.72 -13.68
C THR A 134 -16.87 2.98 -13.17
N THR A 135 -17.02 1.70 -13.50
CA THR A 135 -18.14 0.83 -13.12
C THR A 135 -17.66 -0.42 -12.38
N ALA A 136 -18.59 -1.11 -11.73
CA ALA A 136 -18.31 -2.40 -11.10
C ALA A 136 -17.78 -3.44 -12.09
N GLU A 137 -18.34 -3.48 -13.29
CA GLU A 137 -17.94 -4.38 -14.37
C GLU A 137 -16.53 -4.08 -14.86
N ASP A 138 -16.11 -2.80 -14.86
CA ASP A 138 -14.73 -2.43 -15.18
C ASP A 138 -13.78 -3.03 -14.15
N TRP A 139 -14.08 -2.91 -12.86
CA TRP A 139 -13.26 -3.44 -11.79
C TRP A 139 -13.21 -4.98 -11.78
N GLN A 140 -14.31 -5.65 -12.16
CA GLN A 140 -14.31 -7.11 -12.35
C GLN A 140 -13.41 -7.52 -13.52
N ARG A 141 -13.42 -6.78 -14.64
CA ARG A 141 -12.52 -7.02 -15.77
C ARG A 141 -11.04 -6.83 -15.38
N ILE A 142 -10.77 -5.81 -14.55
CA ILE A 142 -9.43 -5.55 -14.02
C ILE A 142 -9.00 -6.70 -13.08
N ALA A 143 -9.86 -7.16 -12.18
CA ALA A 143 -9.56 -8.29 -11.32
C ALA A 143 -9.23 -9.56 -12.12
N ALA A 144 -10.00 -9.83 -13.17
CA ALA A 144 -9.72 -10.93 -14.09
C ALA A 144 -8.38 -10.76 -14.84
N GLN A 145 -8.04 -9.52 -15.23
CA GLN A 145 -6.73 -9.21 -15.82
C GLN A 145 -5.59 -9.44 -14.80
N PHE A 146 -5.75 -8.97 -13.56
CA PHE A 146 -4.76 -9.19 -12.51
C PHE A 146 -4.50 -10.69 -12.27
N ASN A 147 -5.54 -11.53 -12.23
CA ASN A 147 -5.39 -12.96 -12.10
C ASN A 147 -4.57 -13.58 -13.25
N ARG A 148 -4.84 -13.18 -14.50
CA ARG A 148 -4.07 -13.66 -15.66
C ARG A 148 -2.61 -13.20 -15.62
N VAL A 149 -2.38 -11.91 -15.36
CA VAL A 149 -1.03 -11.34 -15.29
C VAL A 149 -0.25 -11.93 -14.13
N ALA A 150 -0.87 -12.08 -12.95
CA ALA A 150 -0.24 -12.68 -11.78
C ALA A 150 0.15 -14.15 -12.00
N THR A 151 -0.68 -14.92 -12.73
CA THR A 151 -0.34 -16.30 -13.15
C THR A 151 0.92 -16.30 -14.02
N HIS A 152 1.02 -15.38 -14.97
CA HIS A 152 2.19 -15.25 -15.84
C HIS A 152 3.45 -14.83 -15.05
N VAL A 153 3.33 -13.83 -14.19
CA VAL A 153 4.39 -13.36 -13.28
C VAL A 153 4.90 -14.51 -12.39
N LYS A 154 3.98 -15.29 -11.81
CA LYS A 154 4.33 -16.46 -10.99
C LYS A 154 5.04 -17.54 -11.78
N SER A 155 4.63 -17.82 -13.01
CA SER A 155 5.29 -18.82 -13.87
C SER A 155 6.73 -18.44 -14.22
N ALA A 156 7.06 -17.14 -14.19
CA ALA A 156 8.41 -16.62 -14.37
C ALA A 156 9.25 -16.59 -13.08
N GLY A 157 8.67 -16.99 -11.93
CA GLY A 157 9.34 -17.08 -10.63
C GLY A 157 9.22 -15.82 -9.77
N PHE A 158 8.32 -14.91 -10.11
CA PHE A 158 8.09 -13.66 -9.37
C PHE A 158 6.72 -13.66 -8.68
N ARG A 159 6.49 -12.65 -7.86
CA ARG A 159 5.24 -12.39 -7.15
C ARG A 159 4.61 -11.11 -7.71
N PHE A 160 3.28 -11.09 -7.79
CA PHE A 160 2.54 -9.95 -8.31
C PHE A 160 1.89 -9.15 -7.19
N ALA A 161 2.00 -7.82 -7.26
CA ALA A 161 1.25 -6.92 -6.39
C ALA A 161 0.62 -5.76 -7.19
N PHE A 162 -0.45 -5.21 -6.63
CA PHE A 162 -1.06 -3.96 -7.10
C PHE A 162 -0.94 -2.90 -6.02
N HIS A 163 -0.47 -1.72 -6.39
CA HIS A 163 -0.35 -0.54 -5.54
C HIS A 163 -1.59 0.34 -5.66
N ASN A 164 -2.12 0.80 -4.53
CA ASN A 164 -3.29 1.67 -4.55
C ASN A 164 -2.95 3.15 -4.57
N HIS A 165 -3.81 3.89 -5.26
CA HIS A 165 -4.08 5.29 -4.99
C HIS A 165 -5.47 5.44 -4.36
N ASN A 166 -5.96 6.67 -4.24
CA ASN A 166 -7.25 6.95 -3.59
C ASN A 166 -8.47 6.46 -4.38
N ASP A 167 -8.33 6.19 -5.67
CA ASP A 167 -9.40 5.78 -6.57
C ASP A 167 -10.01 4.42 -6.21
N ILE A 168 -9.21 3.47 -5.73
CA ILE A 168 -9.72 2.14 -5.37
C ILE A 168 -10.43 2.08 -4.01
N VAL A 169 -10.24 3.09 -3.17
CA VAL A 169 -10.87 3.21 -1.84
C VAL A 169 -11.96 4.26 -1.78
N ARG A 170 -12.24 4.96 -2.89
CA ARG A 170 -13.40 5.82 -3.06
C ARG A 170 -14.52 5.05 -3.75
N THR A 171 -15.76 5.31 -3.34
CA THR A 171 -16.91 4.70 -4.00
C THR A 171 -17.02 5.16 -5.45
N ALA A 172 -17.23 4.19 -6.34
CA ALA A 172 -17.60 4.39 -7.74
C ALA A 172 -19.07 3.99 -7.88
N GLY A 173 -19.98 4.96 -7.85
CA GLY A 173 -21.42 4.67 -7.65
C GLY A 173 -21.66 4.03 -6.27
N ASP A 174 -22.34 2.90 -6.25
CA ASP A 174 -22.64 2.14 -5.02
C ASP A 174 -21.57 1.10 -4.66
N VAL A 175 -20.43 1.10 -5.34
CA VAL A 175 -19.41 0.06 -5.23
C VAL A 175 -18.10 0.64 -4.73
N LEU A 176 -17.45 -0.08 -3.82
CA LEU A 176 -16.09 0.19 -3.37
C LEU A 176 -15.12 -0.69 -4.19
N PRO A 177 -14.31 -0.12 -5.08
CA PRO A 177 -13.45 -0.88 -6.00
C PRO A 177 -12.55 -1.90 -5.30
N ILE A 178 -11.98 -1.53 -4.15
CA ILE A 178 -11.13 -2.44 -3.38
C ILE A 178 -11.87 -3.72 -2.97
N ASP A 179 -13.17 -3.66 -2.68
CA ASP A 179 -13.95 -4.84 -2.30
C ASP A 179 -14.09 -5.81 -3.47
N ILE A 180 -14.26 -5.28 -4.69
CA ILE A 180 -14.28 -6.11 -5.91
C ILE A 180 -12.93 -6.76 -6.12
N LEU A 181 -11.85 -5.96 -6.10
CA LEU A 181 -10.49 -6.48 -6.30
C LEU A 181 -10.15 -7.57 -5.27
N MET A 182 -10.48 -7.35 -3.99
CA MET A 182 -10.20 -8.33 -2.93
C MET A 182 -11.01 -9.61 -3.06
N ARG A 183 -12.26 -9.54 -3.54
CA ARG A 183 -13.14 -10.69 -3.73
C ARG A 183 -12.85 -11.47 -5.00
N GLU A 184 -12.57 -10.76 -6.12
CA GLU A 184 -12.48 -11.37 -7.44
C GLU A 184 -11.06 -11.79 -7.83
N THR A 185 -10.03 -11.36 -7.09
CA THR A 185 -8.65 -11.78 -7.34
C THR A 185 -8.25 -12.97 -6.47
N ASP A 186 -7.49 -13.88 -7.07
CA ASP A 186 -6.93 -15.05 -6.38
C ASP A 186 -5.94 -14.58 -5.28
N PRO A 187 -6.20 -14.89 -4.00
CA PRO A 187 -5.37 -14.42 -2.89
C PRO A 187 -3.97 -15.05 -2.85
N VAL A 188 -3.75 -16.14 -3.58
CA VAL A 188 -2.43 -16.79 -3.69
C VAL A 188 -1.57 -16.16 -4.78
N LEU A 189 -2.20 -15.51 -5.76
CA LEU A 189 -1.54 -14.92 -6.93
C LEU A 189 -1.36 -13.42 -6.80
N VAL A 190 -2.41 -12.73 -6.32
CA VAL A 190 -2.48 -11.27 -6.31
C VAL A 190 -2.37 -10.74 -4.90
N ALA A 191 -1.28 -10.08 -4.60
CA ALA A 191 -1.08 -9.31 -3.38
C ALA A 191 -1.32 -7.81 -3.63
N PHE A 192 -1.32 -7.05 -2.55
CA PHE A 192 -1.47 -5.59 -2.60
C PHE A 192 -0.32 -4.91 -1.87
N GLN A 193 0.10 -3.77 -2.40
CA GLN A 193 0.95 -2.81 -1.75
C GLN A 193 0.08 -1.64 -1.31
N MET A 194 -0.12 -1.47 0.00
CA MET A 194 -0.95 -0.37 0.51
C MET A 194 -0.13 0.91 0.57
N ASP A 195 -0.55 1.92 -0.19
CA ASP A 195 -0.16 3.29 0.10
C ASP A 195 -1.10 3.85 1.19
N ILE A 196 -0.50 4.05 2.36
CA ILE A 196 -1.24 4.44 3.57
C ILE A 196 -1.84 5.83 3.41
N TYR A 197 -1.08 6.79 2.87
CA TYR A 197 -1.58 8.14 2.65
C TYR A 197 -2.73 8.19 1.65
N TRP A 198 -2.59 7.50 0.52
CA TRP A 198 -3.64 7.47 -0.49
C TRP A 198 -4.89 6.72 -0.01
N ALA A 199 -4.75 5.73 0.86
CA ALA A 199 -5.90 5.11 1.52
C ALA A 199 -6.65 6.14 2.40
N VAL A 200 -5.93 6.86 3.27
CA VAL A 200 -6.50 7.92 4.14
C VAL A 200 -7.08 9.06 3.31
N ASN A 201 -6.38 9.53 2.28
CA ASN A 201 -6.84 10.58 1.36
C ASN A 201 -8.12 10.16 0.62
N GLY A 202 -8.26 8.88 0.30
CA GLY A 202 -9.46 8.29 -0.28
C GLY A 202 -10.63 8.13 0.69
N GLY A 203 -10.42 8.37 1.99
CA GLY A 203 -11.43 8.24 3.03
C GLY A 203 -11.48 6.88 3.71
N ALA A 204 -10.54 5.96 3.40
CA ALA A 204 -10.47 4.67 4.06
C ALA A 204 -9.60 4.73 5.33
N ASP A 205 -9.91 3.85 6.28
CA ASP A 205 -9.06 3.59 7.44
C ASP A 205 -8.11 2.42 7.13
N PRO A 206 -6.78 2.65 7.12
CA PRO A 206 -5.81 1.57 6.91
C PRO A 206 -5.95 0.41 7.91
N LEU A 207 -6.36 0.67 9.15
CA LEU A 207 -6.58 -0.37 10.16
C LEU A 207 -7.78 -1.25 9.82
N GLU A 208 -8.86 -0.66 9.32
CA GLU A 208 -10.02 -1.41 8.83
C GLU A 208 -9.67 -2.25 7.61
N LEU A 209 -8.90 -1.70 6.65
CA LEU A 209 -8.46 -2.44 5.47
C LEU A 209 -7.59 -3.65 5.85
N LEU A 210 -6.64 -3.47 6.78
CA LEU A 210 -5.80 -4.56 7.27
C LEU A 210 -6.60 -5.64 8.00
N ALA A 211 -7.61 -5.25 8.79
CA ALA A 211 -8.46 -6.17 9.51
C ALA A 211 -9.43 -6.92 8.58
N ARG A 212 -9.98 -6.23 7.57
CA ARG A 212 -10.97 -6.76 6.63
C ARG A 212 -10.35 -7.72 5.61
N TYR A 213 -9.09 -7.48 5.22
CA TYR A 213 -8.39 -8.28 4.21
C TYR A 213 -7.06 -8.85 4.72
N PRO A 214 -7.10 -9.73 5.74
CA PRO A 214 -5.91 -10.25 6.38
C PRO A 214 -5.02 -11.00 5.38
N GLY A 215 -3.72 -10.67 5.38
CA GLY A 215 -2.72 -11.33 4.55
C GLY A 215 -2.69 -10.92 3.07
N ARG A 216 -3.60 -10.04 2.62
CA ARG A 216 -3.62 -9.56 1.24
C ARG A 216 -2.59 -8.46 0.98
N PHE A 217 -2.29 -7.63 1.97
CA PHE A 217 -1.25 -6.62 1.89
C PHE A 217 0.10 -7.22 2.28
N LYS A 218 1.09 -7.09 1.39
CA LYS A 218 2.45 -7.60 1.59
C LYS A 218 3.49 -6.51 1.71
N MET A 219 3.19 -5.34 1.20
CA MET A 219 4.07 -4.18 1.22
C MET A 219 3.28 -2.94 1.62
N LEU A 220 3.97 -1.98 2.23
CA LEU A 220 3.40 -0.67 2.56
C LEU A 220 4.23 0.44 1.91
N HIS A 221 3.56 1.39 1.26
CA HIS A 221 4.11 2.71 1.04
C HIS A 221 3.83 3.56 2.26
N VAL A 222 4.92 3.95 2.91
CA VAL A 222 4.90 4.78 4.12
C VAL A 222 5.02 6.23 3.67
N LYS A 223 3.87 6.81 3.37
CA LYS A 223 3.67 8.17 2.90
C LYS A 223 2.80 8.89 3.90
N ASP A 224 3.18 10.11 4.31
CA ASP A 224 2.49 10.90 5.33
C ASP A 224 1.98 12.22 4.78
N GLY A 225 1.04 12.81 5.48
CA GLY A 225 0.48 14.09 5.13
C GLY A 225 -0.61 14.55 6.09
N GLN A 226 -1.13 15.73 5.84
CA GLN A 226 -2.29 16.23 6.56
C GLN A 226 -3.55 15.50 6.08
N ARG A 227 -4.48 15.24 6.99
CA ARG A 227 -5.78 14.68 6.62
C ARG A 227 -6.58 15.69 5.78
N PRO A 228 -7.48 15.23 4.89
CA PRO A 228 -8.37 16.11 4.16
C PRO A 228 -9.13 17.09 5.11
N PRO A 229 -9.39 18.35 4.70
CA PRO A 229 -9.15 18.90 3.37
C PRO A 229 -7.75 19.49 3.20
N GLY A 230 -6.78 18.71 2.78
CA GLY A 230 -5.44 19.19 2.45
C GLY A 230 -4.65 18.04 1.87
N ASP A 231 -4.38 18.10 0.56
CA ASP A 231 -3.53 17.08 -0.13
C ASP A 231 -2.04 17.43 0.06
N VAL A 232 -1.65 17.85 1.25
CA VAL A 232 -0.28 18.24 1.55
C VAL A 232 0.46 17.03 2.12
N GLN A 233 1.35 16.46 1.32
CA GLN A 233 2.28 15.45 1.80
C GLN A 233 3.40 16.09 2.63
N THR A 234 3.84 15.38 3.66
CA THR A 234 4.88 15.84 4.59
C THR A 234 5.96 14.77 4.73
N ASP A 235 7.04 15.09 5.42
CA ASP A 235 7.97 14.07 5.90
C ASP A 235 7.23 13.05 6.75
N VAL A 236 7.63 11.78 6.68
CA VAL A 236 7.02 10.72 7.48
C VAL A 236 7.22 11.02 8.98
N GLY A 237 6.12 11.03 9.72
CA GLY A 237 6.06 11.39 11.13
C GLY A 237 5.81 12.87 11.41
N ALA A 238 5.72 13.72 10.38
CA ALA A 238 5.34 15.12 10.49
C ALA A 238 3.88 15.39 10.10
N GLY A 239 3.19 14.40 9.58
CA GLY A 239 1.77 14.45 9.24
C GLY A 239 0.86 14.00 10.38
N THR A 240 -0.29 13.44 10.01
CA THR A 240 -1.34 13.06 10.97
C THR A 240 -1.61 11.54 11.00
N ILE A 241 -0.83 10.74 10.28
CA ILE A 241 -1.04 9.30 10.18
C ILE A 241 -0.37 8.58 11.38
N ASP A 242 -1.12 7.75 12.08
CA ASP A 242 -0.60 6.94 13.21
C ASP A 242 0.05 5.65 12.70
N PHE A 243 1.29 5.76 12.22
CA PHE A 243 2.08 4.61 11.75
C PHE A 243 2.32 3.57 12.83
N LYS A 244 2.44 4.00 14.10
CA LYS A 244 2.63 3.07 15.21
C LYS A 244 1.48 2.09 15.33
N SER A 245 0.25 2.58 15.33
CA SER A 245 -0.95 1.74 15.39
C SER A 245 -1.11 0.87 14.15
N ILE A 246 -0.78 1.40 12.96
CA ILE A 246 -0.87 0.67 11.69
C ILE A 246 0.13 -0.49 11.69
N PHE A 247 1.41 -0.23 11.98
CA PHE A 247 2.46 -1.25 11.95
C PHE A 247 2.26 -2.33 13.00
N ALA A 248 1.81 -1.97 14.22
CA ALA A 248 1.51 -2.94 15.26
C ALA A 248 0.41 -3.95 14.86
N ARG A 249 -0.48 -3.57 13.95
CA ARG A 249 -1.59 -4.41 13.48
C ARG A 249 -1.36 -5.01 12.09
N ALA A 250 -0.41 -4.48 11.35
CA ALA A 250 -0.05 -4.97 10.02
C ALA A 250 0.67 -6.32 10.12
N LYS A 251 -0.06 -7.41 9.86
CA LYS A 251 0.50 -8.77 9.88
C LYS A 251 0.89 -9.21 8.48
N GLY A 252 2.09 -9.81 8.37
CA GLY A 252 2.56 -10.39 7.11
C GLY A 252 3.05 -9.35 6.09
N ILE A 253 3.35 -8.13 6.53
CA ILE A 253 4.04 -7.13 5.73
C ILE A 253 5.52 -7.51 5.67
N GLU A 254 6.04 -7.52 4.46
CA GLU A 254 7.40 -7.93 4.14
C GLU A 254 8.30 -6.72 3.88
N HIS A 255 7.77 -5.64 3.27
CA HIS A 255 8.54 -4.45 2.92
C HIS A 255 7.80 -3.15 3.25
N TYR A 256 8.57 -2.13 3.64
CA TYR A 256 8.10 -0.80 4.01
C TYR A 256 8.89 0.22 3.20
N PHE A 257 8.26 0.87 2.23
CA PHE A 257 8.90 1.86 1.37
C PHE A 257 8.41 3.27 1.69
N VAL A 258 9.33 4.12 2.13
CA VAL A 258 9.07 5.56 2.25
C VAL A 258 8.80 6.15 0.88
N GLU A 259 7.79 7.00 0.75
CA GLU A 259 7.52 7.71 -0.49
C GLU A 259 6.92 9.09 -0.26
N SER A 260 7.23 10.03 -1.14
CA SER A 260 6.48 11.26 -1.38
C SER A 260 6.48 11.58 -2.87
N ASP A 261 5.33 12.05 -3.39
CA ASP A 261 5.18 12.28 -4.83
C ASP A 261 5.96 13.51 -5.31
N SER A 262 6.10 14.53 -4.47
CA SER A 262 6.74 15.79 -4.87
C SER A 262 7.27 16.58 -3.67
N PRO A 263 8.22 16.01 -2.88
CA PRO A 263 8.82 16.76 -1.78
C PRO A 263 9.67 17.93 -2.31
N ALA A 264 9.72 19.02 -1.56
CA ALA A 264 10.48 20.21 -1.95
C ALA A 264 11.99 19.91 -2.06
N ASP A 265 12.53 19.17 -1.09
CA ASP A 265 13.88 18.60 -1.11
C ASP A 265 13.77 17.07 -0.89
N PRO A 266 13.88 16.28 -1.96
CA PRO A 266 13.71 14.83 -1.87
C PRO A 266 14.72 14.11 -0.98
N MET A 267 15.94 14.63 -0.86
CA MET A 267 16.97 13.97 -0.05
C MET A 267 16.83 14.34 1.43
N ALA A 268 16.47 15.60 1.74
CA ALA A 268 16.11 16.01 3.09
C ALA A 268 14.87 15.23 3.59
N PHE A 269 13.86 15.08 2.73
CA PHE A 269 12.69 14.23 3.00
C PHE A 269 13.11 12.79 3.32
N ALA A 270 13.97 12.18 2.50
CA ALA A 270 14.44 10.81 2.73
C ALA A 270 15.17 10.68 4.07
N ALA A 271 16.04 11.64 4.42
CA ALA A 271 16.77 11.62 5.69
C ALA A 271 15.85 11.80 6.93
N ALA A 272 14.91 12.73 6.86
CA ALA A 272 13.96 12.99 7.95
C ALA A 272 13.02 11.78 8.17
N SER A 273 12.47 11.23 7.10
CA SER A 273 11.58 10.07 7.14
C SER A 273 12.28 8.80 7.65
N TYR A 274 13.50 8.56 7.20
CA TYR A 274 14.33 7.47 7.74
C TYR A 274 14.57 7.64 9.24
N LYS A 275 14.97 8.83 9.68
CA LYS A 275 15.21 9.14 11.09
C LYS A 275 13.99 8.81 11.95
N TYR A 276 12.79 9.21 11.52
CA TYR A 276 11.55 8.90 12.24
C TYR A 276 11.33 7.39 12.33
N LEU A 277 11.34 6.67 11.20
CA LEU A 277 11.03 5.24 11.16
C LEU A 277 12.06 4.38 11.92
N SER A 278 13.33 4.75 11.90
CA SER A 278 14.40 4.03 12.61
C SER A 278 14.26 4.10 14.14
N HIS A 279 13.48 5.07 14.65
CA HIS A 279 13.20 5.24 16.07
C HIS A 279 11.75 4.84 16.46
N LEU A 280 10.92 4.46 15.49
CA LEU A 280 9.54 4.07 15.75
C LEU A 280 9.47 2.66 16.34
N ASP A 281 9.05 2.58 17.61
CA ASP A 281 8.73 1.31 18.29
C ASP A 281 7.21 1.04 18.21
N PHE A 282 6.81 -0.19 17.80
CA PHE A 282 5.40 -0.58 17.66
C PHE A 282 5.14 -2.04 18.09
#